data_8c292395303d44d49d25bd312cb91626
#
_entry.id   8c292395303d44d49d25bd312cb91626
#
_cell.length_a   1.000
_cell.length_b   1.000
_cell.length_c   1.000
_cell.angle_alpha   90.00
_cell.angle_beta   90.00
_cell.angle_gamma   90.00
#
_symmetry.space_group_name_H-M   'P 1'
#
loop_
_entity.id
_entity.type
_entity.pdbx_description
1 polymer ?
#
loop_
_entity_poly.entity_id
_entity_poly.type
_entity_poly.pdbx_seq_one_letter_code
_entity_poly.pdbx_strand_id
1 'polypeptide(L)'
;MEQDLANRLKTKVEELIARYETLDRENAALRQSLAKSETDNQKKEQKIKDLEKQIDNLRLKEAFLGTSGDRTQAKKKVARMIKEIDACVSLLND
;
A
#
# COMPACT_ATOMS: atom_id res chain seq x y z
N MET A 1 -36.64 30.98 37.93
CA MET A 1 -35.43 30.21 38.28
C MET A 1 -35.46 28.79 37.78
N GLU A 2 -36.53 28.05 38.00
CA GLU A 2 -36.61 26.67 37.51
C GLU A 2 -36.62 26.59 35.98
N GLN A 3 -37.30 27.55 35.30
CA GLN A 3 -37.34 27.61 33.84
C GLN A 3 -35.99 27.93 33.24
N ASP A 4 -35.18 28.77 33.88
CA ASP A 4 -33.82 29.08 33.42
C ASP A 4 -32.90 27.85 33.53
N LEU A 5 -33.03 27.09 34.61
CA LEU A 5 -32.27 25.87 34.81
C LEU A 5 -32.63 24.81 33.78
N ALA A 6 -33.96 24.65 33.54
CA ALA A 6 -34.46 23.71 32.54
C ALA A 6 -34.04 24.10 31.13
N ASN A 7 -34.05 25.40 30.80
CA ASN A 7 -33.60 25.91 29.50
C ASN A 7 -32.09 25.71 29.29
N ARG A 8 -31.29 25.93 30.33
CA ARG A 8 -29.83 25.68 30.27
C ARG A 8 -29.53 24.23 30.06
N LEU A 9 -30.27 23.34 30.77
CA LEU A 9 -30.11 21.91 30.62
C LEU A 9 -30.46 21.46 29.21
N LYS A 10 -31.58 21.97 28.68
CA LYS A 10 -32.01 21.70 27.32
C LYS A 10 -30.98 22.12 26.29
N THR A 11 -30.43 23.34 26.43
CA THR A 11 -29.42 23.88 25.54
C THR A 11 -28.16 23.00 25.57
N LYS A 12 -27.71 22.57 26.76
CA LYS A 12 -26.55 21.72 26.90
C LYS A 12 -26.74 20.35 26.31
N VAL A 13 -27.96 19.78 26.46
CA VAL A 13 -28.29 18.49 25.83
C VAL A 13 -28.31 18.61 24.31
N GLU A 14 -28.86 19.69 23.77
CA GLU A 14 -28.87 19.95 22.33
C GLU A 14 -27.45 20.10 21.78
N GLU A 15 -26.58 20.82 22.51
CA GLU A 15 -25.16 20.97 22.16
C GLU A 15 -24.44 19.60 22.17
N LEU A 16 -24.73 18.78 23.16
CA LEU A 16 -24.12 17.45 23.26
C LEU A 16 -24.54 16.56 22.10
N ILE A 17 -25.84 16.59 21.74
CA ILE A 17 -26.35 15.85 20.59
C ILE A 17 -25.68 16.33 19.30
N ALA A 18 -25.57 17.65 19.12
CA ALA A 18 -24.90 18.22 17.94
C ALA A 18 -23.44 17.78 17.84
N ARG A 19 -22.71 17.76 18.96
CA ARG A 19 -21.33 17.28 19.01
C ARG A 19 -21.24 15.80 18.69
N TYR A 20 -22.14 15.02 19.22
CA TYR A 20 -22.21 13.58 18.95
C TYR A 20 -22.41 13.32 17.45
N GLU A 21 -23.36 14.02 16.84
CA GLU A 21 -23.63 13.89 15.40
C GLU A 21 -22.42 14.30 14.55
N THR A 22 -21.75 15.38 14.96
CA THR A 22 -20.52 15.85 14.28
C THR A 22 -19.42 14.79 14.38
N LEU A 23 -19.18 14.25 15.57
CA LEU A 23 -18.19 13.21 15.79
C LEU A 23 -18.50 11.94 15.01
N ASP A 24 -19.78 11.58 14.94
CA ASP A 24 -20.21 10.41 14.17
C ASP A 24 -19.92 10.59 12.68
N ARG A 25 -20.21 11.77 12.14
CA ARG A 25 -19.87 12.08 10.75
C ARG A 25 -18.37 12.10 10.49
N GLU A 26 -17.60 12.71 11.40
CA GLU A 26 -16.14 12.73 11.30
C GLU A 26 -15.56 11.32 11.38
N ASN A 27 -16.09 10.50 12.27
CA ASN A 27 -15.66 9.10 12.41
C ASN A 27 -15.92 8.33 11.13
N ALA A 28 -17.10 8.47 10.53
CA ALA A 28 -17.45 7.82 9.27
C ALA A 28 -16.53 8.29 8.12
N ALA A 29 -16.26 9.59 8.06
CA ALA A 29 -15.37 10.16 7.06
C ALA A 29 -13.94 9.65 7.20
N LEU A 30 -13.44 9.58 8.45
CA LEU A 30 -12.09 9.04 8.73
C LEU A 30 -11.98 7.56 8.38
N ARG A 31 -13.00 6.78 8.66
CA ARG A 31 -13.04 5.36 8.29
C ARG A 31 -13.00 5.17 6.78
N GLN A 32 -13.74 6.00 6.04
CA GLN A 32 -13.70 5.98 4.58
C GLN A 32 -12.31 6.35 4.04
N SER A 33 -11.71 7.40 4.59
CA SER A 33 -10.36 7.82 4.22
C SER A 33 -9.34 6.73 4.48
N LEU A 34 -9.45 6.08 5.64
CA LEU A 34 -8.55 4.98 6.01
C LEU A 34 -8.70 3.81 5.04
N ALA A 35 -9.93 3.40 4.73
CA ALA A 35 -10.18 2.31 3.80
C ALA A 35 -9.62 2.62 2.40
N LYS A 36 -9.79 3.85 1.94
CA LYS A 36 -9.24 4.31 0.66
C LYS A 36 -7.72 4.29 0.67
N SER A 37 -7.12 4.77 1.75
CA SER A 37 -5.66 4.79 1.91
C SER A 37 -5.09 3.37 1.91
N GLU A 38 -5.74 2.43 2.59
CA GLU A 38 -5.33 1.03 2.60
C GLU A 38 -5.39 0.41 1.21
N THR A 39 -6.47 0.69 0.45
CA THR A 39 -6.62 0.21 -0.93
C THR A 39 -5.53 0.80 -1.82
N ASP A 40 -5.27 2.11 -1.70
CA ASP A 40 -4.23 2.79 -2.45
C ASP A 40 -2.83 2.22 -2.13
N ASN A 41 -2.58 1.92 -0.86
CA ASN A 41 -1.32 1.32 -0.43
C ASN A 41 -1.13 -0.08 -1.04
N GLN A 42 -2.18 -0.90 -1.06
CA GLN A 42 -2.14 -2.22 -1.68
C GLN A 42 -1.82 -2.13 -3.18
N LYS A 43 -2.44 -1.17 -3.87
CA LYS A 43 -2.16 -0.93 -5.30
C LYS A 43 -0.72 -0.48 -5.53
N LYS A 44 -0.21 0.39 -4.67
CA LYS A 44 1.18 0.86 -4.73
C LYS A 44 2.17 -0.27 -4.48
N GLU A 45 1.90 -1.12 -3.49
CA GLU A 45 2.72 -2.30 -3.21
C GLU A 45 2.77 -3.25 -4.41
N GLN A 46 1.62 -3.50 -5.04
CA GLN A 46 1.54 -4.33 -6.24
C GLN A 46 2.35 -3.72 -7.38
N LYS A 47 2.23 -2.41 -7.58
CA LYS A 47 2.99 -1.68 -8.60
C LYS A 47 4.50 -1.75 -8.35
N ILE A 48 4.92 -1.64 -7.10
CA ILE A 48 6.33 -1.79 -6.71
C ILE A 48 6.84 -3.17 -7.09
N LYS A 49 6.09 -4.23 -6.77
CA LYS A 49 6.45 -5.60 -7.13
C LYS A 49 6.57 -5.78 -8.64
N ASP A 50 5.63 -5.22 -9.39
CA ASP A 50 5.65 -5.29 -10.85
C ASP A 50 6.86 -4.55 -11.43
N LEU A 51 7.18 -3.37 -10.88
CA LEU A 51 8.36 -2.61 -11.28
C LEU A 51 9.67 -3.33 -10.94
N GLU A 52 9.74 -3.97 -9.79
CA GLU A 52 10.88 -4.79 -9.40
C GLU A 52 11.11 -5.94 -10.39
N LYS A 53 10.04 -6.61 -10.82
CA LYS A 53 10.11 -7.64 -11.85
C LYS A 53 10.61 -7.09 -13.19
N GLN A 54 10.14 -5.91 -13.58
CA GLN A 54 10.59 -5.25 -14.80
C GLN A 54 12.08 -4.89 -14.74
N ILE A 55 12.54 -4.39 -13.58
CA ILE A 55 13.94 -4.07 -13.36
C ILE A 55 14.80 -5.34 -13.48
N ASP A 56 14.38 -6.43 -12.86
CA ASP A 56 15.08 -7.70 -12.91
C ASP A 56 15.16 -8.23 -14.35
N ASN A 57 14.09 -8.12 -15.11
CA ASN A 57 14.06 -8.51 -16.52
C ASN A 57 14.99 -7.64 -17.38
N LEU A 58 15.02 -6.33 -17.11
CA LEU A 58 15.92 -5.41 -17.80
C LEU A 58 17.38 -5.70 -17.49
N ARG A 59 17.69 -5.99 -16.23
CA ARG A 59 19.04 -6.39 -15.81
C ARG A 59 19.47 -7.68 -16.48
N LEU A 60 18.58 -8.65 -16.59
CA LEU A 60 18.82 -9.88 -17.32
C LEU A 60 19.15 -9.62 -18.79
N LYS A 61 18.35 -8.77 -19.44
CA LYS A 61 18.56 -8.38 -20.85
C LYS A 61 19.88 -7.65 -21.03
N GLU A 62 20.24 -6.73 -20.15
CA GLU A 62 21.51 -6.03 -20.18
C GLU A 62 22.67 -6.98 -20.01
N ALA A 63 22.58 -7.90 -19.05
CA ALA A 63 23.60 -8.92 -18.84
C ALA A 63 23.77 -9.81 -20.07
N PHE A 64 22.68 -10.11 -20.77
CA PHE A 64 22.70 -10.90 -21.99
C PHE A 64 23.30 -10.13 -23.18
N LEU A 65 22.91 -8.85 -23.34
CA LEU A 65 23.36 -8.01 -24.46
C LEU A 65 24.72 -7.39 -24.25
N GLY A 66 25.12 -7.16 -22.99
CA GLY A 66 26.40 -6.53 -22.65
C GLY A 66 27.62 -7.42 -22.79
N THR A 67 27.42 -8.72 -22.97
CA THR A 67 28.52 -9.69 -23.16
C THR A 67 28.60 -10.10 -24.64
N SER A 68 29.03 -9.16 -25.48
CA SER A 68 29.11 -9.36 -26.92
C SER A 68 30.28 -10.24 -27.40
N GLY A 69 30.98 -10.94 -26.53
CA GLY A 69 32.13 -11.71 -26.89
C GLY A 69 32.03 -13.21 -26.69
N ASP A 70 31.16 -13.69 -25.80
CA ASP A 70 31.12 -15.11 -25.47
C ASP A 70 29.70 -15.56 -25.09
N ARG A 71 29.06 -16.23 -26.04
CA ARG A 71 27.71 -16.77 -25.83
C ARG A 71 27.62 -17.78 -24.68
N THR A 72 28.69 -18.52 -24.44
CA THR A 72 28.76 -19.54 -23.40
C THR A 72 28.75 -18.89 -22.01
N GLN A 73 29.53 -17.85 -21.81
CA GLN A 73 29.55 -17.11 -20.54
C GLN A 73 28.24 -16.38 -20.32
N ALA A 74 27.66 -15.78 -21.36
CA ALA A 74 26.35 -15.13 -21.29
C ALA A 74 25.26 -16.10 -20.85
N LYS A 75 25.21 -17.31 -21.42
CA LYS A 75 24.28 -18.38 -21.05
C LYS A 75 24.46 -18.81 -19.61
N LYS A 76 25.71 -18.98 -19.16
CA LYS A 76 26.00 -19.36 -17.76
C LYS A 76 25.52 -18.26 -16.78
N LYS A 77 25.77 -17.01 -17.14
CA LYS A 77 25.36 -15.86 -16.33
C LYS A 77 23.85 -15.75 -16.21
N VAL A 78 23.15 -15.92 -17.33
CA VAL A 78 21.68 -15.92 -17.37
C VAL A 78 21.12 -17.08 -16.54
N ALA A 79 21.69 -18.29 -16.70
CA ALA A 79 21.26 -19.47 -15.93
C ALA A 79 21.45 -19.25 -14.42
N ARG A 80 22.55 -18.60 -14.01
CA ARG A 80 22.81 -18.27 -12.60
C ARG A 80 21.80 -17.26 -12.08
N MET A 81 21.49 -16.23 -12.85
CA MET A 81 20.50 -15.21 -12.48
C MET A 81 19.12 -15.81 -12.35
N ILE A 82 18.72 -16.72 -13.25
CA ILE A 82 17.44 -17.42 -13.16
C ILE A 82 17.37 -18.24 -11.89
N LYS A 83 18.43 -18.95 -11.52
CA LYS A 83 18.49 -19.72 -10.26
C LYS A 83 18.35 -18.81 -9.05
N GLU A 84 19.01 -17.65 -9.05
CA GLU A 84 18.92 -16.68 -7.95
C GLU A 84 17.52 -16.11 -7.83
N ILE A 85 16.87 -15.80 -8.95
CA ILE A 85 15.50 -15.31 -8.99
C ILE A 85 14.54 -16.38 -8.47
N ASP A 86 14.67 -17.62 -8.92
CA ASP A 86 13.85 -18.75 -8.45
C ASP A 86 14.01 -19.00 -6.97
N ALA A 87 15.23 -18.90 -6.44
CA ALA A 87 15.51 -19.01 -5.01
C ALA A 87 14.81 -17.90 -4.21
N CYS A 88 14.87 -16.66 -4.71
CA CYS A 88 14.18 -15.52 -4.08
C CYS A 88 12.67 -15.70 -4.08
N VAL A 89 12.11 -16.17 -5.20
CA VAL A 89 10.66 -16.43 -5.32
C VAL A 89 10.23 -17.55 -4.36
N SER A 90 11.03 -18.61 -4.25
CA SER A 90 10.76 -19.71 -3.30
C SER A 90 10.75 -19.21 -1.86
N LEU A 91 11.68 -18.33 -1.49
CA LEU A 91 11.72 -17.73 -0.15
C LEU A 91 10.50 -16.86 0.13
N LEU A 92 9.98 -16.17 -0.88
CA LEU A 92 8.80 -15.32 -0.73
C LEU A 92 7.49 -16.12 -0.63
N ASN A 93 7.47 -17.34 -1.17
CA ASN A 93 6.28 -18.20 -1.18
C ASN A 93 6.21 -19.15 0.03
N ASP A 94 7.27 -19.24 0.80
CA ASP A 94 7.29 -19.95 2.09
C ASP A 94 6.78 -18.99 3.18
#